data_07da7965c552a4369a6a4a652cf6ffaa
#
_entry.id   07da7965c552a4369a6a4a652cf6ffaa
#
_cell.length_a   1.000
_cell.length_b   1.000
_cell.length_c   1.000
_cell.angle_alpha   90.00
_cell.angle_beta   90.00
_cell.angle_gamma   90.00
#
_symmetry.space_group_name_H-M   'P 1'
#
loop_
_entity.id
_entity.type
_entity.pdbx_description
1 polymer ?
#
loop_
_entity_poly.entity_id
_entity_poly.type
_entity_poly.pdbx_seq_one_letter_code
_entity_poly.pdbx_strand_id
1 'polypeptide(L)'
;MFKYIRGNKYLSLILSSDKSGILKWYIDEPYSVHPNKKGHIGGGITMGRGKPISASRKQNINTRSSTESEIIVVDQFIPSVLWTSIVLEAWGCGVTDNIFSQDNKSAILMENNVKPSSSKRTKQINIIYFYIIDRILRGEILVEWCSTGEMTRDLLTKPNQGSIFRRFRDLGMGFVPKNRPK
;
A
#
# COMPACT_ATOMS: atom_id res chain seq x y z
N MET A 1 18.47 2.68 16.76
CA MET A 1 18.61 1.98 15.48
C MET A 1 19.71 0.90 15.53
N PHE A 2 20.98 1.20 15.76
CA PHE A 2 22.09 0.22 15.74
C PHE A 2 21.91 -0.99 16.66
N LYS A 3 21.37 -0.84 17.88
CA LYS A 3 21.08 -1.95 18.80
C LYS A 3 20.10 -2.95 18.17
N TYR A 4 19.07 -2.44 17.46
CA TYR A 4 18.09 -3.29 16.78
C TYR A 4 18.73 -4.06 15.63
N ILE A 5 19.50 -3.42 14.77
CA ILE A 5 20.20 -4.05 13.65
C ILE A 5 21.16 -5.13 14.16
N ARG A 6 21.96 -4.83 15.19
CA ARG A 6 22.89 -5.79 15.79
C ARG A 6 22.18 -7.03 16.33
N GLY A 7 21.00 -6.86 16.96
CA GLY A 7 20.19 -7.95 17.49
C GLY A 7 19.44 -8.76 16.42
N ASN A 8 19.33 -8.25 15.20
CA ASN A 8 18.56 -8.87 14.11
C ASN A 8 19.40 -9.09 12.83
N LYS A 9 20.73 -9.13 12.94
CA LYS A 9 21.64 -9.24 11.78
C LYS A 9 21.47 -10.52 10.94
N TYR A 10 20.86 -11.56 11.52
CA TYR A 10 20.57 -12.83 10.85
C TYR A 10 19.09 -12.98 10.46
N LEU A 11 18.28 -11.93 10.61
CA LEU A 11 16.88 -11.97 10.19
C LEU A 11 16.82 -11.94 8.66
N SER A 12 16.45 -13.07 8.06
CA SER A 12 16.39 -13.23 6.61
C SER A 12 15.09 -12.65 6.05
N LEU A 13 15.16 -12.03 4.86
CA LEU A 13 13.98 -11.74 4.05
C LEU A 13 13.66 -12.97 3.20
N ILE A 14 12.45 -13.52 3.38
CA ILE A 14 11.99 -14.70 2.64
C ILE A 14 11.01 -14.21 1.57
N LEU A 15 11.39 -14.33 0.32
CA LEU A 15 10.54 -13.97 -0.81
C LEU A 15 10.09 -15.24 -1.53
N SER A 16 8.79 -15.35 -1.79
CA SER A 16 8.25 -16.39 -2.65
C SER A 16 6.97 -15.93 -3.33
N SER A 17 6.79 -16.31 -4.59
CA SER A 17 5.53 -16.15 -5.30
C SER A 17 4.54 -17.23 -4.89
N ASP A 18 3.26 -16.90 -4.82
CA ASP A 18 2.15 -17.83 -4.69
C ASP A 18 1.66 -18.35 -6.06
N LYS A 19 2.32 -17.92 -7.14
CA LYS A 19 2.04 -18.27 -8.54
C LYS A 19 0.65 -17.81 -9.05
N SER A 20 -0.02 -16.92 -8.32
CA SER A 20 -1.32 -16.39 -8.74
C SER A 20 -1.22 -15.38 -9.90
N GLY A 21 -0.04 -14.79 -10.12
CA GLY A 21 0.13 -13.65 -11.01
C GLY A 21 -0.39 -12.34 -10.42
N ILE A 22 -0.91 -12.34 -9.20
CA ILE A 22 -1.51 -11.17 -8.56
C ILE A 22 -0.45 -10.40 -7.75
N LEU A 23 -0.30 -9.13 -8.05
CA LEU A 23 0.52 -8.20 -7.28
C LEU A 23 -0.36 -7.48 -6.24
N LYS A 24 -0.13 -7.77 -4.95
CA LYS A 24 -0.88 -7.15 -3.85
C LYS A 24 -0.10 -5.97 -3.27
N TRP A 25 -0.69 -4.79 -3.36
CA TRP A 25 -0.14 -3.53 -2.89
C TRP A 25 -0.88 -3.11 -1.61
N TYR A 26 -0.21 -3.23 -0.48
CA TYR A 26 -0.72 -2.74 0.81
C TYR A 26 -0.26 -1.31 1.02
N ILE A 27 -1.19 -0.37 1.03
CA ILE A 27 -0.90 1.06 1.15
C ILE A 27 -1.68 1.67 2.30
N ASP A 28 -1.10 2.67 2.96
CA ASP A 28 -1.69 3.38 4.09
C ASP A 28 -1.16 4.82 4.16
N GLU A 29 -2.01 5.72 4.62
CA GLU A 29 -1.63 7.10 4.82
C GLU A 29 -2.29 7.66 6.10
N PRO A 30 -1.59 7.60 7.26
CA PRO A 30 -2.03 8.29 8.45
C PRO A 30 -2.07 9.81 8.23
N TYR A 31 -3.27 10.34 8.27
CA TYR A 31 -3.58 11.73 8.00
C TYR A 31 -2.96 12.68 9.03
N SER A 32 -2.31 13.75 8.58
CA SER A 32 -1.89 14.89 9.43
C SER A 32 -0.95 14.54 10.60
N VAL A 33 -0.11 13.52 10.48
CA VAL A 33 0.76 13.04 11.58
C VAL A 33 2.06 13.85 11.76
N HIS A 34 2.46 14.65 10.79
CA HIS A 34 3.65 15.48 10.89
C HIS A 34 3.36 16.88 11.47
N PRO A 35 4.34 17.57 12.09
CA PRO A 35 4.16 18.92 12.66
C PRO A 35 3.57 19.93 11.68
N ASN A 36 3.88 19.83 10.39
CA ASN A 36 3.34 20.67 9.32
C ASN A 36 2.04 20.13 8.72
N LYS A 37 1.33 19.24 9.44
CA LYS A 37 0.03 18.67 9.06
C LYS A 37 0.04 17.86 7.78
N LYS A 38 1.21 17.42 7.32
CA LYS A 38 1.32 16.44 6.24
C LYS A 38 1.09 15.02 6.76
N GLY A 39 0.56 14.17 5.91
CA GLY A 39 0.43 12.74 6.17
C GLY A 39 1.76 12.00 6.01
N HIS A 40 1.74 10.72 6.26
CA HIS A 40 2.87 9.82 6.09
C HIS A 40 2.47 8.63 5.22
N ILE A 41 3.16 8.44 4.13
CA ILE A 41 2.88 7.40 3.16
C ILE A 41 3.64 6.15 3.53
N GLY A 42 2.94 5.04 3.66
CA GLY A 42 3.53 3.73 3.79
C GLY A 42 2.90 2.72 2.86
N GLY A 43 3.71 1.87 2.29
CA GLY A 43 3.19 0.83 1.43
C GLY A 43 4.24 -0.16 0.99
N GLY A 44 3.78 -1.26 0.41
CA GLY A 44 4.67 -2.27 -0.15
C GLY A 44 3.91 -3.32 -0.92
N ILE A 45 4.64 -3.99 -1.81
CA ILE A 45 4.12 -5.05 -2.67
C ILE A 45 4.45 -6.42 -2.10
N THR A 46 3.59 -7.39 -2.36
CA THR A 46 3.88 -8.81 -2.22
C THR A 46 3.28 -9.59 -3.39
N MET A 47 3.94 -10.70 -3.74
CA MET A 47 3.49 -11.70 -4.71
C MET A 47 3.23 -13.05 -4.02
N GLY A 48 3.05 -13.04 -2.70
CA GLY A 48 2.90 -14.22 -1.87
C GLY A 48 3.53 -14.01 -0.50
N ARG A 49 4.84 -14.31 -0.32
CA ARG A 49 5.53 -14.14 0.96
C ARG A 49 6.61 -13.05 0.88
N GLY A 50 6.66 -12.25 1.94
CA GLY A 50 7.60 -11.13 2.07
C GLY A 50 7.23 -9.94 1.18
N LYS A 51 7.90 -8.82 1.42
CA LYS A 51 7.72 -7.59 0.67
C LYS A 51 9.03 -7.21 -0.03
N PRO A 52 9.19 -7.49 -1.33
CA PRO A 52 10.39 -7.13 -2.08
C PRO A 52 10.56 -5.61 -2.20
N ILE A 53 9.47 -4.86 -2.26
CA ILE A 53 9.50 -3.40 -2.31
C ILE A 53 8.63 -2.86 -1.19
N SER A 54 9.15 -1.89 -0.45
CA SER A 54 8.40 -1.15 0.57
C SER A 54 8.87 0.29 0.64
N ALA A 55 7.94 1.20 0.96
CA ALA A 55 8.20 2.62 1.10
C ALA A 55 7.59 3.16 2.40
N SER A 56 8.31 4.07 3.04
CA SER A 56 7.86 4.81 4.21
C SER A 56 8.39 6.23 4.07
N ARG A 57 7.51 7.20 3.79
CA ARG A 57 7.93 8.58 3.48
C ARG A 57 6.86 9.60 3.86
N LYS A 58 7.28 10.82 4.11
CA LYS A 58 6.38 11.95 4.34
C LYS A 58 5.66 12.32 3.06
N GLN A 59 4.36 12.60 3.15
CA GLN A 59 3.56 13.08 2.03
C GLN A 59 4.02 14.47 1.55
N ASN A 60 3.99 14.68 0.25
CA ASN A 60 4.44 15.96 -0.33
C ASN A 60 3.34 17.03 -0.27
N ILE A 61 2.07 16.65 -0.32
CA ILE A 61 0.91 17.51 -0.44
C ILE A 61 0.12 17.51 0.88
N ASN A 62 -0.40 18.67 1.29
CA ASN A 62 -1.37 18.74 2.39
C ASN A 62 -2.76 18.40 1.85
N THR A 63 -3.47 17.54 2.55
CA THR A 63 -4.83 17.12 2.26
C THR A 63 -5.81 17.71 3.28
N ARG A 64 -7.08 17.78 2.93
CA ARG A 64 -8.15 18.33 3.79
C ARG A 64 -8.88 17.25 4.59
N SER A 65 -8.73 15.99 4.19
CA SER A 65 -9.37 14.85 4.85
C SER A 65 -8.52 13.59 4.69
N SER A 66 -8.80 12.57 5.52
CA SER A 66 -8.19 11.25 5.39
C SER A 66 -8.53 10.59 4.04
N THR A 67 -9.75 10.78 3.55
CA THR A 67 -10.16 10.25 2.24
C THR A 67 -9.34 10.82 1.09
N GLU A 68 -9.07 12.14 1.09
CA GLU A 68 -8.18 12.75 0.09
C GLU A 68 -6.75 12.23 0.20
N SER A 69 -6.27 12.01 1.42
CA SER A 69 -4.95 11.44 1.68
C SER A 69 -4.80 10.04 1.10
N GLU A 70 -5.80 9.19 1.28
CA GLU A 70 -5.81 7.83 0.74
C GLU A 70 -5.85 7.80 -0.80
N ILE A 71 -6.60 8.70 -1.42
CA ILE A 71 -6.61 8.85 -2.88
C ILE A 71 -5.22 9.24 -3.40
N ILE A 72 -4.54 10.16 -2.72
CA ILE A 72 -3.19 10.60 -3.10
C ILE A 72 -2.18 9.48 -2.95
N VAL A 73 -2.31 8.62 -1.93
CA VAL A 73 -1.37 7.50 -1.77
C VAL A 73 -1.50 6.49 -2.91
N VAL A 74 -2.71 6.22 -3.40
CA VAL A 74 -2.91 5.38 -4.59
C VAL A 74 -2.17 5.98 -5.79
N ASP A 75 -2.42 7.25 -6.11
CA ASP A 75 -1.76 7.96 -7.21
C ASP A 75 -0.22 7.86 -7.14
N GLN A 76 0.35 8.04 -5.95
CA GLN A 76 1.80 7.99 -5.76
C GLN A 76 2.41 6.59 -5.93
N PHE A 77 1.63 5.53 -5.80
CA PHE A 77 2.08 4.16 -6.03
C PHE A 77 1.83 3.66 -7.44
N ILE A 78 0.88 4.22 -8.20
CA ILE A 78 0.56 3.80 -9.58
C ILE A 78 1.81 3.70 -10.48
N PRO A 79 2.74 4.66 -10.51
CA PRO A 79 3.94 4.53 -11.33
C PRO A 79 4.78 3.29 -10.99
N SER A 80 4.88 2.96 -9.69
CA SER A 80 5.61 1.76 -9.23
C SER A 80 4.88 0.47 -9.61
N VAL A 81 3.55 0.49 -9.58
CA VAL A 81 2.70 -0.64 -10.00
C VAL A 81 2.91 -0.94 -11.47
N LEU A 82 2.71 0.06 -12.33
CA LEU A 82 2.83 -0.08 -13.78
C LEU A 82 4.25 -0.51 -14.17
N TRP A 83 5.27 0.10 -13.57
CA TRP A 83 6.66 -0.28 -13.82
C TRP A 83 6.95 -1.72 -13.40
N THR A 84 6.46 -2.16 -12.23
CA THR A 84 6.65 -3.54 -11.75
C THR A 84 6.00 -4.54 -12.69
N SER A 85 4.79 -4.27 -13.17
CA SER A 85 4.10 -5.13 -14.14
C SER A 85 4.89 -5.26 -15.45
N ILE A 86 5.34 -4.14 -16.01
CA ILE A 86 6.13 -4.13 -17.25
C ILE A 86 7.44 -4.95 -17.09
N VAL A 87 8.13 -4.80 -15.96
CA VAL A 87 9.37 -5.54 -15.70
C VAL A 87 9.12 -7.04 -15.57
N LEU A 88 8.07 -7.42 -14.82
CA LEU A 88 7.74 -8.84 -14.64
C LEU A 88 7.29 -9.49 -15.94
N GLU A 89 6.48 -8.82 -16.74
CA GLU A 89 6.09 -9.27 -18.07
C GLU A 89 7.30 -9.45 -19.00
N ALA A 90 8.23 -8.49 -19.00
CA ALA A 90 9.46 -8.57 -19.78
C ALA A 90 10.36 -9.76 -19.35
N TRP A 91 10.23 -10.21 -18.10
CA TRP A 91 10.91 -11.41 -17.58
C TRP A 91 10.11 -12.70 -17.82
N GLY A 92 8.97 -12.63 -18.50
CA GLY A 92 8.10 -13.79 -18.75
C GLY A 92 7.25 -14.20 -17.54
N CYS A 93 7.16 -13.35 -16.53
CA CYS A 93 6.29 -13.55 -15.38
C CYS A 93 4.95 -12.86 -15.66
N GLY A 94 3.93 -13.61 -16.05
CA GLY A 94 2.60 -13.04 -16.30
C GLY A 94 2.01 -12.38 -15.05
N VAL A 95 1.58 -11.13 -15.21
CA VAL A 95 0.83 -10.39 -14.18
C VAL A 95 -0.64 -10.39 -14.59
N THR A 96 -1.51 -10.96 -13.74
CA THR A 96 -2.95 -10.99 -13.99
C THR A 96 -3.63 -9.75 -13.46
N ASP A 97 -3.31 -9.36 -12.22
CA ASP A 97 -3.96 -8.25 -11.54
C ASP A 97 -2.99 -7.47 -10.66
N ASN A 98 -3.22 -6.16 -10.55
CA ASN A 98 -2.61 -5.29 -9.57
C ASN A 98 -3.68 -4.83 -8.57
N ILE A 99 -3.63 -5.32 -7.35
CA ILE A 99 -4.65 -5.06 -6.33
C ILE A 99 -4.09 -4.12 -5.26
N PHE A 100 -4.66 -2.92 -5.15
CA PHE A 100 -4.45 -2.03 -4.01
C PHE A 100 -5.38 -2.41 -2.87
N SER A 101 -4.82 -2.71 -1.71
CA SER A 101 -5.56 -3.00 -0.48
C SER A 101 -5.56 -1.79 0.44
N GLN A 102 -6.74 -1.24 0.73
CA GLN A 102 -6.98 -0.09 1.62
C GLN A 102 -8.01 -0.43 2.71
N ASP A 103 -8.00 0.32 3.83
CA ASP A 103 -9.03 0.21 4.87
C ASP A 103 -10.06 1.35 4.84
N ASN A 104 -9.83 2.39 4.05
CA ASN A 104 -10.75 3.52 3.92
C ASN A 104 -11.86 3.23 2.91
N LYS A 105 -13.00 2.73 3.40
CA LYS A 105 -14.17 2.43 2.57
C LYS A 105 -14.67 3.62 1.75
N SER A 106 -14.55 4.84 2.27
CA SER A 106 -14.96 6.05 1.56
C SER A 106 -14.07 6.35 0.37
N ALA A 107 -12.75 6.15 0.51
CA ALA A 107 -11.81 6.28 -0.60
C ALA A 107 -12.12 5.25 -1.69
N ILE A 108 -12.29 3.99 -1.32
CA ILE A 108 -12.63 2.89 -2.24
C ILE A 108 -13.95 3.17 -2.98
N LEU A 109 -14.99 3.61 -2.28
CA LEU A 109 -16.26 3.98 -2.91
C LEU A 109 -16.11 5.15 -3.90
N MET A 110 -15.22 6.10 -3.61
CA MET A 110 -14.95 7.22 -4.52
C MET A 110 -14.17 6.76 -5.74
N GLU A 111 -13.17 5.90 -5.56
CA GLU A 111 -12.33 5.38 -6.63
C GLU A 111 -13.11 4.44 -7.57
N ASN A 112 -14.04 3.66 -7.04
CA ASN A 112 -14.90 2.77 -7.83
C ASN A 112 -16.14 3.47 -8.44
N ASN A 113 -16.47 4.70 -8.02
CA ASN A 113 -17.59 5.46 -8.58
C ASN A 113 -17.12 6.44 -9.65
N VAL A 114 -17.54 6.21 -10.89
CA VAL A 114 -17.25 7.07 -12.06
C VAL A 114 -17.82 8.50 -11.92
N LYS A 115 -18.75 8.73 -10.99
CA LYS A 115 -19.36 10.05 -10.76
C LYS A 115 -18.59 10.82 -9.70
N PRO A 116 -18.07 12.03 -10.01
CA PRO A 116 -17.43 12.87 -9.00
C PRO A 116 -18.44 13.21 -7.91
N SER A 117 -18.04 13.02 -6.63
CA SER A 117 -18.84 13.53 -5.53
C SER A 117 -18.89 15.06 -5.60
N SER A 118 -20.04 15.65 -5.28
CA SER A 118 -20.35 17.07 -5.44
C SER A 118 -19.56 18.04 -4.55
N SER A 119 -18.51 17.59 -3.85
CA SER A 119 -17.67 18.44 -3.03
C SER A 119 -16.72 19.30 -3.90
N LYS A 120 -16.59 20.59 -3.56
CA LYS A 120 -15.64 21.52 -4.17
C LYS A 120 -14.20 21.10 -3.89
N ARG A 121 -13.71 20.10 -4.63
CA ARG A 121 -12.30 19.64 -4.56
C ARG A 121 -11.39 20.64 -5.24
N THR A 122 -10.14 20.70 -4.81
CA THR A 122 -9.13 21.45 -5.55
C THR A 122 -8.93 20.83 -6.94
N LYS A 123 -8.60 21.62 -7.95
CA LYS A 123 -8.35 21.15 -9.33
C LYS A 123 -7.33 19.99 -9.37
N GLN A 124 -6.30 20.07 -8.53
CA GLN A 124 -5.26 19.04 -8.45
C GLN A 124 -5.81 17.69 -7.99
N ILE A 125 -6.65 17.65 -6.95
CA ILE A 125 -7.27 16.41 -6.45
C ILE A 125 -8.23 15.82 -7.47
N ASN A 126 -8.94 16.67 -8.22
CA ASN A 126 -9.79 16.19 -9.31
C ASN A 126 -8.98 15.52 -10.42
N ILE A 127 -7.81 16.06 -10.79
CA ILE A 127 -6.93 15.45 -11.81
C ILE A 127 -6.45 14.07 -11.32
N ILE A 128 -5.97 13.96 -10.09
CA ILE A 128 -5.55 12.70 -9.48
C ILE A 128 -6.70 11.69 -9.47
N TYR A 129 -7.87 12.12 -9.04
CA TYR A 129 -9.06 11.28 -8.99
C TYR A 129 -9.42 10.68 -10.36
N PHE A 130 -9.51 11.52 -11.41
CA PHE A 130 -9.83 11.05 -12.75
C PHE A 130 -8.71 10.18 -13.35
N TYR A 131 -7.46 10.44 -13.00
CA TYR A 131 -6.33 9.60 -13.40
C TYR A 131 -6.45 8.19 -12.83
N ILE A 132 -6.77 8.05 -11.53
CA ILE A 132 -6.99 6.75 -10.88
C ILE A 132 -8.16 6.00 -11.54
N ILE A 133 -9.30 6.69 -11.76
CA ILE A 133 -10.47 6.10 -12.44
C ILE A 133 -10.10 5.58 -13.83
N ASP A 134 -9.34 6.33 -14.61
CA ASP A 134 -8.88 5.89 -15.94
C ASP A 134 -8.05 4.59 -15.84
N ARG A 135 -7.16 4.46 -14.84
CA ARG A 135 -6.39 3.23 -14.60
C ARG A 135 -7.27 2.04 -14.22
N ILE A 136 -8.27 2.26 -13.36
CA ILE A 136 -9.24 1.23 -12.99
C ILE A 136 -10.06 0.77 -14.20
N LEU A 137 -10.58 1.71 -14.99
CA LEU A 137 -11.38 1.41 -16.19
C LEU A 137 -10.58 0.66 -17.27
N ARG A 138 -9.27 0.88 -17.33
CA ARG A 138 -8.37 0.12 -18.22
C ARG A 138 -7.99 -1.26 -17.67
N GLY A 139 -8.41 -1.60 -16.46
CA GLY A 139 -8.05 -2.86 -15.82
C GLY A 139 -6.57 -2.93 -15.38
N GLU A 140 -5.87 -1.80 -15.33
CA GLU A 140 -4.45 -1.76 -14.94
C GLU A 140 -4.27 -1.89 -13.43
N ILE A 141 -5.27 -1.48 -12.65
CA ILE A 141 -5.33 -1.58 -11.19
C ILE A 141 -6.74 -1.90 -10.71
N LEU A 142 -6.82 -2.58 -9.58
CA LEU A 142 -8.04 -2.79 -8.79
C LEU A 142 -7.84 -2.23 -7.40
N VAL A 143 -8.91 -1.73 -6.78
CA VAL A 143 -8.86 -1.23 -5.39
C VAL A 143 -9.85 -2.03 -4.55
N GLU A 144 -9.35 -2.67 -3.49
CA GLU A 144 -10.12 -3.53 -2.61
C GLU A 144 -10.00 -3.13 -1.16
N TRP A 145 -11.06 -3.39 -0.40
CA TRP A 145 -11.04 -3.21 1.04
C TRP A 145 -10.28 -4.35 1.72
N CYS A 146 -9.42 -3.98 2.67
CA CYS A 146 -8.72 -4.92 3.53
C CYS A 146 -8.83 -4.49 5.00
N SER A 147 -9.11 -5.45 5.89
CA SER A 147 -9.22 -5.14 7.31
C SER A 147 -7.88 -4.68 7.91
N THR A 148 -7.92 -3.74 8.87
CA THR A 148 -6.71 -3.21 9.53
C THR A 148 -5.87 -4.32 10.19
N GLY A 149 -6.49 -5.40 10.68
CA GLY A 149 -5.79 -6.53 11.32
C GLY A 149 -4.94 -7.38 10.37
N GLU A 150 -5.20 -7.33 9.07
CA GLU A 150 -4.46 -8.06 8.02
C GLU A 150 -3.40 -7.19 7.34
N MET A 151 -3.39 -5.90 7.64
CA MET A 151 -2.52 -4.93 6.98
C MET A 151 -1.12 -4.90 7.55
N THR A 152 -0.20 -5.50 6.84
CA THR A 152 1.25 -5.41 7.13
C THR A 152 1.83 -4.02 6.86
N ARG A 153 1.05 -3.08 6.38
CA ARG A 153 1.45 -1.69 6.09
C ARG A 153 1.64 -0.86 7.36
N ASP A 154 0.92 -1.15 8.43
CA ASP A 154 1.01 -0.44 9.72
C ASP A 154 2.44 -0.41 10.26
N LEU A 155 3.30 -1.36 9.84
CA LEU A 155 4.73 -1.33 10.14
C LEU A 155 5.44 -0.09 9.54
N LEU A 156 4.96 0.40 8.42
CA LEU A 156 5.62 1.45 7.64
C LEU A 156 5.06 2.85 7.93
N THR A 157 3.90 2.91 8.60
CA THR A 157 3.18 4.17 8.83
C THR A 157 2.99 4.52 10.30
N LYS A 158 3.04 3.52 11.20
CA LYS A 158 2.78 3.72 12.64
C LYS A 158 4.00 3.29 13.47
N PRO A 159 4.31 3.99 14.58
CA PRO A 159 5.39 3.65 15.50
C PRO A 159 4.99 2.44 16.37
N ASN A 160 4.85 1.28 15.76
CA ASN A 160 4.49 0.04 16.43
C ASN A 160 5.59 -0.44 17.39
N GLN A 161 5.21 -1.05 18.52
CA GLN A 161 6.12 -1.59 19.53
C GLN A 161 5.72 -3.00 19.95
N GLY A 162 6.63 -3.70 20.64
CA GLY A 162 6.35 -4.97 21.27
C GLY A 162 5.96 -6.10 20.32
N SER A 163 4.88 -6.82 20.65
CA SER A 163 4.40 -7.98 19.89
C SER A 163 3.81 -7.60 18.53
N ILE A 164 3.13 -6.46 18.44
CA ILE A 164 2.53 -5.95 17.20
C ILE A 164 3.63 -5.66 16.17
N PHE A 165 4.68 -4.94 16.59
CA PHE A 165 5.84 -4.68 15.73
C PHE A 165 6.47 -5.98 15.21
N ARG A 166 6.73 -6.95 16.12
CA ARG A 166 7.30 -8.25 15.71
C ARG A 166 6.42 -8.98 14.71
N ARG A 167 5.11 -9.04 14.95
CA ARG A 167 4.16 -9.69 14.04
C ARG A 167 4.19 -9.08 12.64
N PHE A 168 4.09 -7.76 12.53
CA PHE A 168 4.10 -7.09 11.23
C PHE A 168 5.45 -7.16 10.53
N ARG A 169 6.55 -7.05 11.29
CA ARG A 169 7.90 -7.28 10.78
C ARG A 169 8.02 -8.68 10.18
N ASP A 170 7.62 -9.69 10.92
CA ASP A 170 7.77 -11.10 10.51
C ASP A 170 6.93 -11.37 9.25
N LEU A 171 5.71 -10.86 9.19
CA LEU A 171 4.89 -10.93 7.97
C LEU A 171 5.56 -10.20 6.78
N GLY A 172 6.05 -8.98 6.99
CA GLY A 172 6.77 -8.23 5.97
C GLY A 172 8.06 -8.89 5.50
N MET A 173 8.75 -9.62 6.41
CA MET A 173 9.93 -10.42 6.10
C MET A 173 9.60 -11.81 5.51
N GLY A 174 8.31 -12.15 5.36
CA GLY A 174 7.87 -13.40 4.75
C GLY A 174 7.79 -14.59 5.71
N PHE A 175 7.85 -14.38 7.02
CA PHE A 175 7.61 -15.43 7.99
C PHE A 175 6.12 -15.71 8.13
N VAL A 176 5.74 -16.99 8.09
CA VAL A 176 4.35 -17.40 8.36
C VAL A 176 4.18 -17.53 9.88
N PRO A 177 3.21 -16.86 10.50
CA PRO A 177 2.90 -17.07 11.91
C PRO A 177 2.55 -18.54 12.15
N LYS A 178 3.14 -19.14 13.19
CA LYS A 178 2.91 -20.57 13.52
C LYS A 178 1.47 -20.91 13.92
N ASN A 179 0.62 -19.91 14.16
CA ASN A 179 -0.79 -20.08 14.54
C ASN A 179 -1.69 -19.20 13.65
N ARG A 180 -2.13 -19.72 12.50
CA ARG A 180 -3.45 -19.36 11.97
C ARG A 180 -4.41 -20.43 12.46
N PRO A 181 -5.45 -20.10 13.26
CA PRO A 181 -6.60 -20.99 13.36
C PRO A 181 -7.15 -21.17 11.94
N LYS A 182 -7.49 -22.42 11.61
CA LYS A 182 -8.13 -22.81 10.36
C LYS A 182 -9.47 -22.13 10.21
#